data_1f56c973aebc8e3ae9049961b9bacb5c
#
_entry.id   1f56c973aebc8e3ae9049961b9bacb5c
#
_cell.length_a   1.000
_cell.length_b   1.000
_cell.length_c   1.000
_cell.angle_alpha   90.00
_cell.angle_beta   90.00
_cell.angle_gamma   90.00
#
_symmetry.space_group_name_H-M   'P 1'
#
loop_
_entity.id
_entity.type
_entity.pdbx_description
1 polymer ?
#
loop_
_entity_poly.entity_id
_entity_poly.type
_entity_poly.pdbx_seq_one_letter_code
_entity_poly.pdbx_strand_id
1 'polypeptide(L)'
;MNILLINHYAGSPEMGMEFRPYYFAEEWMKLGHRVDIIAADYSHLRIKNPEVTQDFQTEEIDGIRYHWLKAGHYEGNGTARALSMFRFVGKLWRHAGRIVKKYRPDVVITSSTYPLDTYAGQRIARKSGARLIHEVHDMWPATLTELGGMSRYHPFVVLMQKAENSAYRHSDRIVSLPPL
;
A
#
# COMPACT_ATOMS: atom_id res chain seq x y z
N MET A 1 19.60 -5.12 -1.61
CA MET A 1 18.32 -5.68 -2.08
C MET A 1 17.46 -4.57 -2.66
N ASN A 2 16.55 -4.90 -3.58
CA ASN A 2 15.53 -3.98 -4.09
C ASN A 2 14.24 -4.21 -3.28
N ILE A 3 13.84 -3.23 -2.52
CA ILE A 3 12.63 -3.26 -1.70
C ILE A 3 11.54 -2.46 -2.41
N LEU A 4 10.40 -3.08 -2.66
CA LEU A 4 9.21 -2.44 -3.18
C LEU A 4 8.17 -2.36 -2.07
N LEU A 5 7.89 -1.15 -1.59
CA LEU A 5 6.86 -0.89 -0.59
C LEU A 5 5.61 -0.35 -1.28
N ILE A 6 4.48 -0.98 -1.03
CA ILE A 6 3.16 -0.59 -1.53
C ILE A 6 2.38 -0.05 -0.34
N ASN A 7 2.09 1.25 -0.35
CA ASN A 7 1.25 1.87 0.66
C ASN A 7 0.44 2.99 0.01
N HIS A 8 -0.88 2.82 -0.03
CA HIS A 8 -1.82 3.78 -0.65
C HIS A 8 -1.60 5.21 -0.16
N TYR A 9 -1.38 5.37 1.14
CA TYR A 9 -1.36 6.65 1.82
C TYR A 9 0.03 7.19 2.12
N ALA A 10 1.10 6.46 1.72
CA ALA A 10 2.47 6.84 2.04
C ALA A 10 2.75 8.33 1.76
N GLY A 11 3.32 8.98 2.73
CA GLY A 11 3.70 10.38 2.67
C GLY A 11 5.17 10.59 3.02
N SER A 12 5.51 11.82 3.36
CA SER A 12 6.83 12.26 3.82
C SER A 12 6.65 13.36 4.87
N PRO A 13 7.71 13.78 5.59
CA PRO A 13 7.65 14.92 6.49
C PRO A 13 7.10 16.19 5.84
N GLU A 14 7.47 16.47 4.59
CA GLU A 14 6.96 17.61 3.82
C GLU A 14 5.45 17.49 3.50
N MET A 15 4.96 16.27 3.30
CA MET A 15 3.55 15.98 3.03
C MET A 15 2.68 15.99 4.30
N GLY A 16 3.28 16.00 5.48
CA GLY A 16 2.63 16.21 6.76
C GLY A 16 2.01 14.99 7.43
N MET A 17 2.03 13.79 6.84
CA MET A 17 1.44 12.59 7.44
C MET A 17 1.95 11.30 6.78
N GLU A 18 1.68 10.14 7.42
CA GLU A 18 2.07 8.79 7.00
C GLU A 18 3.58 8.64 6.81
N PHE A 19 4.30 9.00 7.86
CA PHE A 19 5.75 9.04 7.89
C PHE A 19 6.42 7.68 7.95
N ARG A 20 5.73 6.64 8.42
CA ARG A 20 6.33 5.32 8.64
C ARG A 20 7.00 4.74 7.40
N PRO A 21 6.37 4.73 6.20
CA PRO A 21 7.03 4.28 4.97
C PRO A 21 8.29 5.08 4.64
N TYR A 22 8.27 6.38 4.89
CA TYR A 22 9.40 7.28 4.66
C TYR A 22 10.59 6.91 5.55
N TYR A 23 10.39 6.86 6.88
CA TYR A 23 11.49 6.56 7.81
C TYR A 23 12.05 5.16 7.64
N PHE A 24 11.21 4.17 7.33
CA PHE A 24 11.71 2.85 6.99
C PHE A 24 12.55 2.85 5.71
N ALA A 25 12.09 3.55 4.68
CA ALA A 25 12.85 3.67 3.44
C ALA A 25 14.21 4.33 3.69
N GLU A 26 14.24 5.40 4.48
CA GLU A 26 15.48 6.08 4.88
C GLU A 26 16.45 5.12 5.58
N GLU A 27 15.99 4.37 6.59
CA GLU A 27 16.84 3.43 7.31
C GLU A 27 17.32 2.26 6.41
N TRP A 28 16.45 1.74 5.55
CA TRP A 28 16.86 0.68 4.60
C TRP A 28 17.89 1.19 3.58
N MET A 29 17.79 2.44 3.15
CA MET A 29 18.79 3.06 2.27
C MET A 29 20.14 3.22 2.97
N LYS A 30 20.16 3.60 4.26
CA LYS A 30 21.39 3.64 5.07
C LYS A 30 22.07 2.26 5.17
N LEU A 31 21.27 1.18 5.12
CA LEU A 31 21.76 -0.21 5.05
C LEU A 31 22.16 -0.67 3.64
N GLY A 32 22.18 0.24 2.67
CA GLY A 32 22.59 -0.04 1.29
C GLY A 32 21.52 -0.71 0.42
N HIS A 33 20.25 -0.63 0.81
CA HIS A 33 19.13 -1.14 0.01
C HIS A 33 18.60 -0.07 -0.94
N ARG A 34 18.08 -0.52 -2.07
CA ARG A 34 17.32 0.34 -2.98
C ARG A 34 15.84 0.25 -2.60
N VAL A 35 15.19 1.39 -2.41
CA VAL A 35 13.80 1.44 -2.01
C VAL A 35 12.96 2.17 -3.07
N ASP A 36 11.87 1.54 -3.47
CA ASP A 36 10.83 2.10 -4.33
C ASP A 36 9.49 2.05 -3.57
N ILE A 37 8.82 3.18 -3.41
CA ILE A 37 7.50 3.29 -2.79
C ILE A 37 6.46 3.52 -3.88
N ILE A 38 5.41 2.70 -3.94
CA ILE A 38 4.25 2.97 -4.79
C ILE A 38 3.10 3.44 -3.90
N ALA A 39 2.58 4.64 -4.17
CA ALA A 39 1.51 5.26 -3.42
C ALA A 39 0.47 5.92 -4.34
N ALA A 40 -0.72 6.25 -3.80
CA ALA A 40 -1.72 6.99 -4.53
C ALA A 40 -1.39 8.49 -4.59
N ASP A 41 -1.85 9.14 -5.64
CA ASP A 41 -1.73 10.59 -5.86
C ASP A 41 -2.45 11.41 -4.80
N TYR A 42 -3.53 10.88 -4.23
CA TYR A 42 -4.32 11.55 -3.22
C TYR A 42 -4.48 10.73 -1.94
N SER A 43 -4.31 11.41 -0.81
CA SER A 43 -4.64 10.90 0.52
C SER A 43 -5.22 12.02 1.37
N HIS A 44 -6.34 11.74 2.04
CA HIS A 44 -6.95 12.67 3.01
C HIS A 44 -6.09 12.86 4.27
N LEU A 45 -5.10 12.01 4.48
CA LEU A 45 -4.17 12.08 5.61
C LEU A 45 -3.02 13.07 5.35
N ARG A 46 -2.69 13.34 4.10
CA ARG A 46 -1.63 14.30 3.76
C ARG A 46 -2.15 15.72 3.78
N ILE A 47 -1.34 16.65 4.29
CA ILE A 47 -1.58 18.08 4.20
C ILE A 47 -1.30 18.57 2.78
N LYS A 48 -0.23 18.05 2.15
CA LYS A 48 0.17 18.35 0.78
C LYS A 48 0.19 17.06 -0.02
N ASN A 49 -0.61 16.99 -1.06
CA ASN A 49 -0.59 15.88 -2.01
C ASN A 49 0.30 16.21 -3.22
N PRO A 50 0.92 15.20 -3.87
CA PRO A 50 1.72 15.41 -5.06
C PRO A 50 0.87 15.80 -6.27
N GLU A 51 1.43 16.57 -7.18
CA GLU A 51 0.81 16.85 -8.47
C GLU A 51 1.15 15.73 -9.47
N VAL A 52 0.16 14.89 -9.76
CA VAL A 52 0.33 13.69 -10.59
C VAL A 52 -0.46 13.80 -11.88
N THR A 53 0.24 13.82 -13.01
CA THR A 53 -0.36 13.90 -14.34
C THR A 53 -0.61 12.52 -14.95
N GLN A 54 0.24 11.54 -14.65
CA GLN A 54 0.17 10.19 -15.21
C GLN A 54 0.50 9.10 -14.18
N ASP A 55 0.00 7.89 -14.44
CA ASP A 55 0.32 6.74 -13.59
C ASP A 55 1.82 6.39 -13.63
N PHE A 56 2.36 6.02 -12.48
CA PHE A 56 3.77 5.73 -12.24
C PHE A 56 4.70 6.93 -12.48
N GLN A 57 4.18 8.16 -12.34
CA GLN A 57 5.04 9.34 -12.24
C GLN A 57 5.97 9.18 -11.05
N THR A 58 7.27 9.34 -11.31
CA THR A 58 8.30 9.17 -10.28
C THR A 58 8.69 10.53 -9.73
N GLU A 59 8.77 10.62 -8.43
CA GLU A 59 9.30 11.75 -7.66
C GLU A 59 10.33 11.22 -6.69
N GLU A 60 11.43 11.94 -6.52
CA GLU A 60 12.47 11.61 -5.55
C GLU A 60 12.39 12.58 -4.37
N ILE A 61 12.19 12.04 -3.18
CA ILE A 61 12.11 12.80 -1.93
C ILE A 61 13.20 12.25 -1.02
N ASP A 62 14.21 13.06 -0.70
CA ASP A 62 15.35 12.69 0.14
C ASP A 62 16.05 11.39 -0.32
N GLY A 63 16.14 11.19 -1.65
CA GLY A 63 16.73 10.01 -2.26
C GLY A 63 15.79 8.80 -2.36
N ILE A 64 14.62 8.84 -1.71
CA ILE A 64 13.58 7.79 -1.79
C ILE A 64 12.76 8.00 -3.06
N ARG A 65 12.58 6.95 -3.85
CA ARG A 65 11.79 7.03 -5.08
C ARG A 65 10.34 6.68 -4.82
N TYR A 66 9.46 7.68 -4.97
CA TYR A 66 8.03 7.52 -4.96
C TYR A 66 7.49 7.35 -6.39
N HIS A 67 6.55 6.45 -6.57
CA HIS A 67 5.87 6.19 -7.83
C HIS A 67 4.37 6.36 -7.60
N TRP A 68 3.83 7.46 -8.12
CA TRP A 68 2.46 7.86 -7.87
C TRP A 68 1.49 7.19 -8.84
N LEU A 69 0.37 6.71 -8.31
CA LEU A 69 -0.76 6.19 -9.09
C LEU A 69 -1.98 7.07 -8.92
N LYS A 70 -2.63 7.43 -10.01
CA LYS A 70 -3.88 8.18 -9.99
C LYS A 70 -5.02 7.30 -9.48
N ALA A 71 -5.37 7.43 -8.21
CA ALA A 71 -6.45 6.68 -7.57
C ALA A 71 -7.76 7.47 -7.47
N GLY A 72 -7.69 8.77 -7.72
CA GLY A 72 -8.83 9.69 -7.67
C GLY A 72 -9.01 10.35 -6.32
N HIS A 73 -9.50 11.57 -6.38
CA HIS A 73 -9.82 12.38 -5.21
C HIS A 73 -11.11 11.88 -4.54
N TYR A 74 -11.19 11.99 -3.23
CA TYR A 74 -12.37 11.67 -2.44
C TYR A 74 -12.44 12.54 -1.18
N GLU A 75 -13.65 12.72 -0.66
CA GLU A 75 -13.88 13.37 0.62
C GLU A 75 -14.53 12.39 1.60
N GLY A 76 -14.09 12.44 2.85
CA GLY A 76 -14.62 11.58 3.92
C GLY A 76 -14.35 10.08 3.74
N ASN A 77 -15.17 9.27 4.40
CA ASN A 77 -15.02 7.80 4.49
C ASN A 77 -16.02 7.01 3.63
N GLY A 78 -16.61 7.63 2.63
CA GLY A 78 -17.68 7.04 1.82
C GLY A 78 -17.23 6.14 0.68
N THR A 79 -18.16 5.89 -0.24
CA THR A 79 -17.97 5.04 -1.43
C THR A 79 -16.84 5.52 -2.34
N ALA A 80 -16.60 6.83 -2.41
CA ALA A 80 -15.51 7.40 -3.20
C ALA A 80 -14.14 6.97 -2.69
N ARG A 81 -13.95 6.86 -1.36
CA ARG A 81 -12.73 6.31 -0.77
C ARG A 81 -12.57 4.83 -1.11
N ALA A 82 -13.63 4.03 -1.00
CA ALA A 82 -13.59 2.63 -1.40
C ALA A 82 -13.22 2.48 -2.89
N LEU A 83 -13.79 3.32 -3.76
CA LEU A 83 -13.45 3.33 -5.19
C LEU A 83 -11.99 3.68 -5.43
N SER A 84 -11.42 4.62 -4.68
CA SER A 84 -9.99 4.95 -4.73
C SER A 84 -9.12 3.73 -4.37
N MET A 85 -9.49 2.96 -3.32
CA MET A 85 -8.81 1.72 -2.95
C MET A 85 -8.84 0.70 -4.10
N PHE A 86 -10.00 0.47 -4.71
CA PHE A 86 -10.14 -0.45 -5.84
C PHE A 86 -9.36 0.00 -7.07
N ARG A 87 -9.35 1.29 -7.38
CA ARG A 87 -8.55 1.84 -8.48
C ARG A 87 -7.06 1.64 -8.26
N PHE A 88 -6.58 1.94 -7.05
CA PHE A 88 -5.18 1.75 -6.68
C PHE A 88 -4.75 0.29 -6.83
N VAL A 89 -5.46 -0.62 -6.16
CA VAL A 89 -5.16 -2.06 -6.20
C VAL A 89 -5.33 -2.64 -7.60
N GLY A 90 -6.38 -2.25 -8.33
CA GLY A 90 -6.62 -2.69 -9.71
C GLY A 90 -5.51 -2.27 -10.68
N LYS A 91 -4.99 -1.06 -10.53
CA LYS A 91 -3.84 -0.59 -11.33
C LYS A 91 -2.57 -1.36 -11.00
N LEU A 92 -2.28 -1.59 -9.72
CA LEU A 92 -1.15 -2.42 -9.30
C LEU A 92 -1.25 -3.84 -9.88
N TRP A 93 -2.43 -4.46 -9.77
CA TRP A 93 -2.70 -5.79 -10.30
C TRP A 93 -2.48 -5.86 -11.82
N ARG A 94 -3.07 -4.91 -12.55
CA ARG A 94 -2.97 -4.84 -14.02
C ARG A 94 -1.53 -4.64 -14.48
N HIS A 95 -0.78 -3.81 -13.78
CA HIS A 95 0.58 -3.44 -14.16
C HIS A 95 1.67 -4.26 -13.46
N ALA A 96 1.33 -5.37 -12.79
CA ALA A 96 2.28 -6.19 -12.04
C ALA A 96 3.51 -6.61 -12.88
N GLY A 97 3.32 -6.99 -14.15
CA GLY A 97 4.44 -7.33 -15.04
C GLY A 97 5.36 -6.15 -15.33
N ARG A 98 4.82 -4.94 -15.54
CA ARG A 98 5.59 -3.71 -15.72
C ARG A 98 6.37 -3.36 -14.45
N ILE A 99 5.73 -3.48 -13.29
CA ILE A 99 6.32 -3.24 -11.97
C ILE A 99 7.53 -4.15 -11.77
N VAL A 100 7.37 -5.45 -11.98
CA VAL A 100 8.44 -6.43 -11.85
C VAL A 100 9.60 -6.13 -12.79
N LYS A 101 9.32 -5.84 -14.07
CA LYS A 101 10.35 -5.53 -15.05
C LYS A 101 11.13 -4.27 -14.70
N LYS A 102 10.43 -3.23 -14.19
CA LYS A 102 11.02 -1.92 -13.89
C LYS A 102 11.80 -1.91 -12.59
N TYR A 103 11.22 -2.45 -11.51
CA TYR A 103 11.79 -2.32 -10.15
C TYR A 103 12.58 -3.54 -9.71
N ARG A 104 12.33 -4.73 -10.28
CA ARG A 104 13.00 -5.99 -9.98
C ARG A 104 13.11 -6.23 -8.46
N PRO A 105 11.99 -6.28 -7.73
CA PRO A 105 12.02 -6.37 -6.28
C PRO A 105 12.55 -7.73 -5.82
N ASP A 106 13.38 -7.71 -4.78
CA ASP A 106 13.76 -8.88 -3.99
C ASP A 106 12.76 -9.09 -2.83
N VAL A 107 12.16 -7.97 -2.37
CA VAL A 107 11.14 -7.95 -1.32
C VAL A 107 10.00 -7.05 -1.75
N VAL A 108 8.76 -7.52 -1.57
CA VAL A 108 7.53 -6.76 -1.73
C VAL A 108 6.89 -6.63 -0.36
N ILE A 109 6.56 -5.40 0.03
CA ILE A 109 5.89 -5.10 1.30
C ILE A 109 4.55 -4.47 0.98
N THR A 110 3.45 -5.10 1.42
CA THR A 110 2.10 -4.52 1.38
C THR A 110 1.81 -3.89 2.73
N SER A 111 1.62 -2.59 2.75
CA SER A 111 1.62 -1.75 3.94
C SER A 111 0.50 -0.70 3.94
N SER A 112 -0.57 -0.91 3.16
CA SER A 112 -1.74 -0.04 3.23
C SER A 112 -2.54 -0.30 4.51
N THR A 113 -3.34 0.68 4.96
CA THR A 113 -4.17 0.52 6.16
C THR A 113 -5.28 -0.51 6.00
N TYR A 114 -5.57 -0.91 4.77
CA TYR A 114 -6.56 -1.92 4.41
C TYR A 114 -5.89 -3.12 3.69
N PRO A 115 -6.42 -4.35 3.80
CA PRO A 115 -5.73 -5.55 3.34
C PRO A 115 -5.83 -5.84 1.83
N LEU A 116 -6.58 -5.07 1.03
CA LEU A 116 -6.81 -5.37 -0.40
C LEU A 116 -5.54 -5.36 -1.25
N ASP A 117 -4.55 -4.56 -0.89
CA ASP A 117 -3.27 -4.47 -1.61
C ASP A 117 -2.48 -5.77 -1.59
N THR A 118 -2.79 -6.69 -0.65
CA THR A 118 -2.20 -8.03 -0.59
C THR A 118 -2.33 -8.80 -1.90
N TYR A 119 -3.47 -8.67 -2.61
CA TYR A 119 -3.66 -9.38 -3.87
C TYR A 119 -2.70 -8.91 -4.95
N ALA A 120 -2.47 -7.60 -5.02
CA ALA A 120 -1.48 -7.04 -5.95
C ALA A 120 -0.05 -7.42 -5.52
N GLY A 121 0.26 -7.33 -4.23
CA GLY A 121 1.54 -7.73 -3.67
C GLY A 121 1.88 -9.19 -3.96
N GLN A 122 0.94 -10.12 -3.72
CA GLN A 122 1.09 -11.54 -4.03
C GLN A 122 1.37 -11.80 -5.52
N ARG A 123 0.66 -11.07 -6.41
CA ARG A 123 0.87 -11.20 -7.86
C ARG A 123 2.26 -10.69 -8.26
N ILE A 124 2.70 -9.57 -7.72
CA ILE A 124 4.01 -8.98 -7.98
C ILE A 124 5.11 -9.92 -7.45
N ALA A 125 5.00 -10.36 -6.18
CA ALA A 125 5.96 -11.25 -5.55
C ALA A 125 6.11 -12.57 -6.33
N ARG A 126 5.00 -13.22 -6.70
CA ARG A 126 5.04 -14.44 -7.52
C ARG A 126 5.69 -14.25 -8.88
N LYS A 127 5.47 -13.10 -9.54
CA LYS A 127 6.07 -12.81 -10.84
C LYS A 127 7.56 -12.47 -10.78
N SER A 128 8.02 -11.92 -9.68
CA SER A 128 9.43 -11.53 -9.48
C SER A 128 10.25 -12.58 -8.75
N GLY A 129 9.62 -13.55 -8.07
CA GLY A 129 10.28 -14.44 -7.12
C GLY A 129 10.66 -13.76 -5.80
N ALA A 130 10.13 -12.56 -5.54
CA ALA A 130 10.39 -11.80 -4.33
C ALA A 130 9.72 -12.41 -3.09
N ARG A 131 10.28 -12.15 -1.91
CA ARG A 131 9.61 -12.39 -0.64
C ARG A 131 8.48 -11.39 -0.44
N LEU A 132 7.36 -11.85 0.10
CA LEU A 132 6.20 -11.02 0.42
C LEU A 132 6.10 -10.81 1.93
N ILE A 133 6.06 -9.55 2.34
CA ILE A 133 5.79 -9.13 3.71
C ILE A 133 4.47 -8.38 3.72
N HIS A 134 3.59 -8.71 4.67
CA HIS A 134 2.37 -7.95 4.90
C HIS A 134 2.49 -7.21 6.24
N GLU A 135 2.30 -5.90 6.20
CA GLU A 135 2.31 -5.05 7.37
C GLU A 135 0.87 -4.68 7.76
N VAL A 136 0.49 -5.00 8.99
CA VAL A 136 -0.83 -4.73 9.53
C VAL A 136 -0.78 -3.42 10.31
N HIS A 137 -1.37 -2.37 9.74
CA HIS A 137 -1.47 -1.04 10.38
C HIS A 137 -2.73 -0.90 11.21
N ASP A 138 -3.81 -1.53 10.77
CA ASP A 138 -5.14 -1.40 11.35
C ASP A 138 -5.87 -2.74 11.28
N MET A 139 -6.71 -3.02 12.24
CA MET A 139 -7.42 -4.30 12.35
C MET A 139 -8.68 -4.31 11.44
N TRP A 140 -8.46 -4.25 10.14
CA TRP A 140 -9.53 -4.45 9.17
C TRP A 140 -9.81 -5.95 8.98
N PRO A 141 -11.08 -6.40 8.91
CA PRO A 141 -12.31 -5.58 8.91
C PRO A 141 -12.90 -5.32 10.30
N ALA A 142 -12.27 -5.73 11.39
CA ALA A 142 -12.79 -5.54 12.75
C ALA A 142 -13.12 -4.06 13.04
N THR A 143 -12.25 -3.15 12.64
CA THR A 143 -12.48 -1.70 12.75
C THR A 143 -13.77 -1.26 12.07
N LEU A 144 -14.13 -1.83 10.92
CA LEU A 144 -15.37 -1.51 10.22
C LEU A 144 -16.61 -2.00 10.95
N THR A 145 -16.52 -3.17 11.59
CA THR A 145 -17.66 -3.77 12.29
C THR A 145 -17.82 -3.24 13.70
N GLU A 146 -16.74 -3.15 14.46
CA GLU A 146 -16.78 -2.79 15.88
C GLU A 146 -16.85 -1.28 16.11
N LEU A 147 -16.10 -0.51 15.34
CA LEU A 147 -16.09 0.96 15.45
C LEU A 147 -16.99 1.63 14.42
N GLY A 148 -17.05 1.10 13.21
CA GLY A 148 -17.87 1.64 12.13
C GLY A 148 -19.33 1.16 12.11
N GLY A 149 -19.70 0.20 12.96
CA GLY A 149 -21.07 -0.33 13.05
C GLY A 149 -21.57 -1.07 11.79
N MET A 150 -20.67 -1.42 10.87
CA MET A 150 -21.06 -2.14 9.64
C MET A 150 -21.39 -3.61 9.97
N SER A 151 -22.40 -4.13 9.31
CA SER A 151 -22.71 -5.57 9.41
C SER A 151 -21.54 -6.42 8.94
N ARG A 152 -21.21 -7.49 9.68
CA ARG A 152 -20.21 -8.49 9.25
C ARG A 152 -20.55 -9.18 7.92
N TYR A 153 -21.82 -9.14 7.51
CA TYR A 153 -22.29 -9.69 6.23
C TYR A 153 -22.28 -8.65 5.10
N HIS A 154 -21.92 -7.40 5.39
CA HIS A 154 -21.81 -6.39 4.36
C HIS A 154 -20.77 -6.80 3.31
N PRO A 155 -21.05 -6.73 1.99
CA PRO A 155 -20.14 -7.23 0.95
C PRO A 155 -18.72 -6.68 1.04
N PHE A 156 -18.57 -5.42 1.40
CA PHE A 156 -17.27 -4.79 1.59
C PHE A 156 -16.50 -5.39 2.78
N VAL A 157 -17.16 -5.64 3.91
CA VAL A 157 -16.57 -6.28 5.09
C VAL A 157 -16.13 -7.71 4.76
N VAL A 158 -16.97 -8.47 4.07
CA VAL A 158 -16.65 -9.84 3.63
C VAL A 158 -15.44 -9.86 2.70
N LEU A 159 -15.34 -8.87 1.79
CA LEU A 159 -14.20 -8.74 0.90
C LEU A 159 -12.91 -8.42 1.67
N MET A 160 -12.96 -7.49 2.62
CA MET A 160 -11.81 -7.15 3.46
C MET A 160 -11.34 -8.35 4.30
N GLN A 161 -12.29 -9.12 4.88
CA GLN A 161 -11.96 -10.34 5.62
C GLN A 161 -11.28 -11.40 4.74
N LYS A 162 -11.75 -11.56 3.50
CA LYS A 162 -11.09 -12.46 2.55
C LYS A 162 -9.67 -12.00 2.18
N ALA A 163 -9.48 -10.69 2.05
CA ALA A 163 -8.18 -10.11 1.75
C ALA A 163 -7.21 -10.30 2.93
N GLU A 164 -7.65 -10.03 4.14
CA GLU A 164 -6.87 -10.25 5.37
C GLU A 164 -6.47 -11.73 5.50
N ASN A 165 -7.43 -12.64 5.39
CA ASN A 165 -7.16 -14.09 5.43
C ASN A 165 -6.17 -14.51 4.33
N SER A 166 -6.25 -13.89 3.15
CA SER A 166 -5.31 -14.15 2.06
C SER A 166 -3.91 -13.62 2.38
N ALA A 167 -3.82 -12.43 2.99
CA ALA A 167 -2.55 -11.85 3.42
C ALA A 167 -1.83 -12.77 4.41
N TYR A 168 -2.52 -13.21 5.46
CA TYR A 168 -1.94 -14.10 6.46
C TYR A 168 -1.49 -15.45 5.90
N ARG A 169 -2.22 -16.00 4.91
CA ARG A 169 -1.89 -17.31 4.32
C ARG A 169 -0.75 -17.28 3.31
N HIS A 170 -0.56 -16.16 2.61
CA HIS A 170 0.30 -16.11 1.44
C HIS A 170 1.51 -15.17 1.59
N SER A 171 1.66 -14.50 2.73
CA SER A 171 2.85 -13.71 3.01
C SER A 171 3.92 -14.57 3.69
N ASP A 172 5.17 -14.35 3.34
CA ASP A 172 6.32 -15.01 3.98
C ASP A 172 6.53 -14.55 5.41
N ARG A 173 6.15 -13.30 5.69
CA ARG A 173 6.20 -12.68 7.02
C ARG A 173 5.04 -11.70 7.21
N ILE A 174 4.59 -11.62 8.45
CA ILE A 174 3.62 -10.62 8.91
C ILE A 174 4.31 -9.72 9.93
N VAL A 175 4.09 -8.43 9.79
CA VAL A 175 4.49 -7.41 10.77
C VAL A 175 3.23 -6.74 11.27
N SER A 176 2.97 -6.78 12.57
CA SER A 176 1.79 -6.16 13.17
C SER A 176 2.20 -4.97 14.04
N LEU A 177 1.52 -3.85 13.88
CA LEU A 177 1.62 -2.69 14.77
C LEU A 177 0.64 -2.81 15.94
N PRO A 178 -0.63 -3.21 15.72
CA PRO A 178 -1.52 -3.55 16.82
C PRO A 178 -1.01 -4.81 17.57
N PRO A 179 -1.27 -4.95 18.87
CA PRO A 179 -1.05 -6.22 19.55
C PRO A 179 -1.90 -7.31 18.89
N LEU A 180 -1.32 -8.48 18.73
CA LEU A 180 -1.99 -9.66 18.19
C LEU A 180 -2.84 -10.30 19.29
#